data_fc7b1d3ba5c4436aceed59c5515f25cb
#
_entry.id   fc7b1d3ba5c4436aceed59c5515f25cb
#
_cell.length_a   1.000
_cell.length_b   1.000
_cell.length_c   1.000
_cell.angle_alpha   90.00
_cell.angle_beta   90.00
_cell.angle_gamma   90.00
#
_symmetry.space_group_name_H-M   'P 1'
#
loop_
_entity.id
_entity.type
_entity.pdbx_description
1 polymer ?
#
loop_
_entity_poly.entity_id
_entity_poly.type
_entity_poly.pdbx_seq_one_letter_code
_entity_poly.pdbx_strand_id
1 'polypeptide(L)'
;MNFWEYLHSRHQQLLSDAYQHASAVFQCMVVATLIGVLIGVVTYRSEWAGNLATTATSTILTIPSLAMIGLLIPIVGLGVPPTVIALTLYGLLPIVRNAIVGLRGVDPSLVDAATGIGMSRPMRLVRVELPLAWPPILTGIRVSTQMLMGIAAIAAYASGPGLGNEIFRGIASLGSKNALNQVLAGTLGIIVLALLFDAAYVLIGRLTIPRGIRV
;
A
#
# COMPACT_ATOMS: atom_id res chain seq x y z
N MET A 1 -3.61 34.17 9.73
CA MET A 1 -3.56 33.13 10.79
C MET A 1 -2.17 32.52 10.78
N ASN A 2 -1.59 32.26 11.95
CA ASN A 2 -0.43 31.42 12.06
C ASN A 2 -0.81 29.93 11.86
N PHE A 3 0.18 29.06 11.72
CA PHE A 3 -0.08 27.63 11.43
C PHE A 3 -0.86 26.92 12.57
N TRP A 4 -0.56 27.23 13.83
CA TRP A 4 -1.24 26.63 14.98
C TRP A 4 -2.70 27.06 15.11
N GLU A 5 -2.98 28.34 14.85
CA GLU A 5 -4.36 28.85 14.77
C GLU A 5 -5.13 28.18 13.65
N TYR A 6 -4.48 27.94 12.50
CA TYR A 6 -5.08 27.22 11.38
C TYR A 6 -5.45 25.79 11.77
N LEU A 7 -4.51 25.04 12.36
CA LEU A 7 -4.77 23.69 12.84
C LEU A 7 -5.93 23.64 13.83
N HIS A 8 -5.93 24.56 14.80
CA HIS A 8 -6.99 24.61 15.81
C HIS A 8 -8.36 24.93 15.21
N SER A 9 -8.43 25.89 14.27
CA SER A 9 -9.70 26.29 13.63
C SER A 9 -10.27 25.23 12.69
N ARG A 10 -9.42 24.35 12.13
CA ARG A 10 -9.79 23.35 11.12
C ARG A 10 -9.67 21.91 11.60
N HIS A 11 -9.43 21.68 12.90
CA HIS A 11 -9.11 20.36 13.44
C HIS A 11 -10.15 19.28 13.08
N GLN A 12 -11.45 19.58 13.12
CA GLN A 12 -12.50 18.62 12.79
C GLN A 12 -12.44 18.19 11.33
N GLN A 13 -12.21 19.13 10.41
CA GLN A 13 -12.08 18.85 9.00
C GLN A 13 -10.80 18.05 8.72
N LEU A 14 -9.67 18.45 9.30
CA LEU A 14 -8.39 17.75 9.15
C LEU A 14 -8.45 16.32 9.68
N LEU A 15 -9.13 16.07 10.80
CA LEU A 15 -9.37 14.74 11.35
C LEU A 15 -10.26 13.88 10.41
N SER A 16 -11.31 14.48 9.86
CA SER A 16 -12.18 13.81 8.89
C SER A 16 -11.40 13.43 7.63
N ASP A 17 -10.64 14.39 7.07
CA ASP A 17 -9.80 14.15 5.88
C ASP A 17 -8.70 13.13 6.16
N ALA A 18 -8.11 13.13 7.38
CA ALA A 18 -7.13 12.12 7.80
C ALA A 18 -7.75 10.72 7.91
N TYR A 19 -8.93 10.61 8.50
CA TYR A 19 -9.67 9.34 8.57
C TYR A 19 -10.01 8.80 7.16
N GLN A 20 -10.50 9.66 6.28
CA GLN A 20 -10.82 9.28 4.89
C GLN A 20 -9.56 8.81 4.16
N HIS A 21 -8.44 9.52 4.32
CA HIS A 21 -7.15 9.16 3.72
C HIS A 21 -6.65 7.79 4.21
N ALA A 22 -6.63 7.60 5.54
CA ALA A 22 -6.22 6.35 6.17
C ALA A 22 -7.12 5.19 5.76
N SER A 23 -8.45 5.40 5.76
CA SER A 23 -9.44 4.39 5.37
C SER A 23 -9.30 3.98 3.91
N ALA A 24 -9.13 4.93 2.99
CA ALA A 24 -8.94 4.65 1.57
C ALA A 24 -7.67 3.83 1.33
N VAL A 25 -6.53 4.26 1.91
CA VAL A 25 -5.27 3.52 1.78
C VAL A 25 -5.38 2.13 2.41
N PHE A 26 -5.98 2.00 3.59
CA PHE A 26 -6.16 0.71 4.26
C PHE A 26 -6.99 -0.27 3.42
N GLN A 27 -8.14 0.17 2.89
CA GLN A 27 -9.00 -0.67 2.03
C GLN A 27 -8.26 -1.13 0.77
N CYS A 28 -7.58 -0.19 0.09
CA CYS A 28 -6.78 -0.53 -1.10
C CYS A 28 -5.66 -1.51 -0.76
N MET A 29 -5.00 -1.35 0.41
CA MET A 29 -3.93 -2.25 0.84
C MET A 29 -4.44 -3.65 1.16
N VAL A 30 -5.63 -3.80 1.76
CA VAL A 30 -6.24 -5.12 1.98
C VAL A 30 -6.46 -5.81 0.63
N VAL A 31 -7.08 -5.13 -0.33
CA VAL A 31 -7.34 -5.69 -1.67
C VAL A 31 -6.04 -6.00 -2.40
N ALA A 32 -5.08 -5.06 -2.42
CA ALA A 32 -3.78 -5.25 -3.07
C ALA A 32 -2.98 -6.41 -2.43
N THR A 33 -3.08 -6.58 -1.11
CA THR A 33 -2.41 -7.68 -0.40
C THR A 33 -3.00 -9.03 -0.80
N LEU A 34 -4.33 -9.16 -0.82
CA LEU A 34 -4.99 -10.39 -1.22
C LEU A 34 -4.63 -10.77 -2.65
N ILE A 35 -4.75 -9.82 -3.58
CA ILE A 35 -4.43 -10.05 -5.00
C ILE A 35 -2.93 -10.31 -5.18
N GLY A 36 -2.07 -9.49 -4.59
CA GLY A 36 -0.62 -9.58 -4.76
C GLY A 36 -0.02 -10.86 -4.17
N VAL A 37 -0.47 -11.28 -2.99
CA VAL A 37 -0.06 -12.56 -2.40
C VAL A 37 -0.58 -13.73 -3.23
N LEU A 38 -1.82 -13.68 -3.71
CA LEU A 38 -2.38 -14.72 -4.59
C LEU A 38 -1.55 -14.85 -5.88
N ILE A 39 -1.24 -13.74 -6.54
CA ILE A 39 -0.35 -13.73 -7.73
C ILE A 39 1.00 -14.35 -7.37
N GLY A 40 1.61 -13.95 -6.26
CA GLY A 40 2.86 -14.51 -5.77
C GLY A 40 2.79 -16.02 -5.61
N VAL A 41 1.76 -16.51 -4.91
CA VAL A 41 1.53 -17.95 -4.66
C VAL A 41 1.35 -18.75 -5.97
N VAL A 42 0.63 -18.19 -6.94
CA VAL A 42 0.39 -18.90 -8.22
C VAL A 42 1.65 -18.92 -9.09
N THR A 43 2.51 -17.89 -8.97
CA THR A 43 3.61 -17.70 -9.93
C THR A 43 5.00 -18.07 -9.40
N TYR A 44 5.23 -18.19 -8.05
CA TYR A 44 6.57 -18.34 -7.47
C TYR A 44 7.32 -19.59 -7.94
N ARG A 45 6.62 -20.67 -8.30
CA ARG A 45 7.24 -21.95 -8.73
C ARG A 45 7.76 -21.92 -10.18
N SER A 46 7.29 -21.00 -11.01
CA SER A 46 7.72 -20.85 -12.39
C SER A 46 8.50 -19.55 -12.55
N GLU A 47 9.74 -19.62 -13.03
CA GLU A 47 10.55 -18.42 -13.28
C GLU A 47 9.88 -17.50 -14.29
N TRP A 48 9.38 -18.07 -15.39
CA TRP A 48 8.69 -17.32 -16.43
C TRP A 48 7.44 -16.62 -15.90
N ALA A 49 6.59 -17.33 -15.16
CA ALA A 49 5.36 -16.78 -14.60
C ALA A 49 5.66 -15.69 -13.56
N GLY A 50 6.67 -15.89 -12.69
CA GLY A 50 7.09 -14.90 -11.71
C GLY A 50 7.66 -13.63 -12.35
N ASN A 51 8.48 -13.79 -13.42
CA ASN A 51 9.01 -12.68 -14.17
C ASN A 51 7.90 -11.92 -14.91
N LEU A 52 6.96 -12.63 -15.53
CA LEU A 52 5.79 -12.02 -16.18
C LEU A 52 4.94 -11.22 -15.19
N ALA A 53 4.62 -11.80 -14.03
CA ALA A 53 3.84 -11.11 -12.99
C ALA A 53 4.55 -9.84 -12.47
N THR A 54 5.86 -9.94 -12.23
CA THR A 54 6.68 -8.79 -11.79
C THR A 54 6.76 -7.73 -12.88
N THR A 55 6.98 -8.11 -14.14
CA THR A 55 7.03 -7.19 -15.28
C THR A 55 5.69 -6.50 -15.50
N ALA A 56 4.58 -7.23 -15.47
CA ALA A 56 3.25 -6.66 -15.65
C ALA A 56 2.93 -5.62 -14.55
N THR A 57 3.21 -5.96 -13.28
CA THR A 57 2.97 -5.03 -12.16
C THR A 57 3.94 -3.85 -12.17
N SER A 58 5.18 -4.03 -12.60
CA SER A 58 6.13 -2.90 -12.75
C SER A 58 5.73 -1.97 -13.89
N THR A 59 5.22 -2.49 -15.00
CA THR A 59 4.71 -1.68 -16.12
C THR A 59 3.56 -0.78 -15.65
N ILE A 60 2.63 -1.30 -14.83
CA ILE A 60 1.57 -0.49 -14.24
C ILE A 60 2.15 0.67 -13.42
N LEU A 61 3.20 0.42 -12.64
CA LEU A 61 3.83 1.44 -11.80
C LEU A 61 4.54 2.54 -12.63
N THR A 62 4.89 2.29 -13.90
CA THR A 62 5.49 3.33 -14.77
C THR A 62 4.49 4.37 -15.26
N ILE A 63 3.20 4.06 -15.21
CA ILE A 63 2.15 5.01 -15.60
C ILE A 63 2.11 6.12 -14.53
N PRO A 64 2.21 7.42 -14.89
CA PRO A 64 2.07 8.49 -13.91
C PRO A 64 0.71 8.42 -13.18
N SER A 65 0.73 8.57 -11.84
CA SER A 65 -0.48 8.37 -11.02
C SER A 65 -1.64 9.28 -11.42
N LEU A 66 -1.37 10.53 -11.76
CA LEU A 66 -2.39 11.45 -12.25
C LEU A 66 -2.98 10.99 -13.60
N ALA A 67 -2.15 10.46 -14.48
CA ALA A 67 -2.60 9.92 -15.76
C ALA A 67 -3.45 8.66 -15.58
N MET A 68 -3.04 7.75 -14.70
CA MET A 68 -3.82 6.54 -14.37
C MET A 68 -5.22 6.91 -13.87
N ILE A 69 -5.31 7.83 -12.92
CA ILE A 69 -6.60 8.31 -12.40
C ILE A 69 -7.42 8.94 -13.52
N GLY A 70 -6.79 9.80 -14.36
CA GLY A 70 -7.45 10.44 -15.50
C GLY A 70 -8.01 9.45 -16.52
N LEU A 71 -7.30 8.34 -16.80
CA LEU A 71 -7.76 7.27 -17.68
C LEU A 71 -8.94 6.48 -17.12
N LEU A 72 -9.04 6.40 -15.79
CA LEU A 72 -10.14 5.68 -15.12
C LEU A 72 -11.43 6.51 -15.03
N ILE A 73 -11.34 7.84 -14.96
CA ILE A 73 -12.52 8.73 -14.83
C ILE A 73 -13.59 8.47 -15.87
N PRO A 74 -13.32 8.36 -17.18
CA PRO A 74 -14.35 8.08 -18.19
C PRO A 74 -15.03 6.72 -18.02
N ILE A 75 -14.39 5.77 -17.33
CA ILE A 75 -14.88 4.40 -17.16
C ILE A 75 -15.72 4.26 -15.89
N VAL A 76 -15.24 4.83 -14.77
CA VAL A 76 -15.84 4.59 -13.45
C VAL A 76 -16.30 5.87 -12.74
N GLY A 77 -16.22 7.03 -13.39
CA GLY A 77 -16.61 8.34 -12.83
C GLY A 77 -15.52 8.96 -11.94
N LEU A 78 -15.88 10.11 -11.34
CA LEU A 78 -15.02 10.84 -10.40
C LEU A 78 -15.12 10.28 -8.97
N GLY A 79 -14.15 10.60 -8.11
CA GLY A 79 -14.19 10.37 -6.68
C GLY A 79 -13.53 9.07 -6.23
N VAL A 80 -14.24 8.27 -5.44
CA VAL A 80 -13.69 7.08 -4.78
C VAL A 80 -13.29 5.95 -5.77
N PRO A 81 -14.11 5.59 -6.79
CA PRO A 81 -13.82 4.43 -7.64
C PRO A 81 -12.48 4.50 -8.37
N PRO A 82 -12.13 5.56 -9.12
CA PRO A 82 -10.83 5.61 -9.80
C PRO A 82 -9.67 5.64 -8.82
N THR A 83 -9.86 6.26 -7.64
CA THR A 83 -8.86 6.27 -6.57
C THR A 83 -8.57 4.84 -6.08
N VAL A 84 -9.60 4.06 -5.74
CA VAL A 84 -9.44 2.70 -5.21
C VAL A 84 -8.77 1.79 -6.24
N ILE A 85 -9.18 1.86 -7.51
CA ILE A 85 -8.60 1.05 -8.57
C ILE A 85 -7.12 1.41 -8.76
N ALA A 86 -6.81 2.71 -8.92
CA ALA A 86 -5.44 3.15 -9.12
C ALA A 86 -4.52 2.77 -7.96
N LEU A 87 -4.92 3.05 -6.72
CA LEU A 87 -4.13 2.72 -5.52
C LEU A 87 -3.92 1.21 -5.40
N THR A 88 -4.95 0.40 -5.63
CA THR A 88 -4.83 -1.06 -5.61
C THR A 88 -3.81 -1.54 -6.62
N LEU A 89 -3.88 -1.07 -7.88
CA LEU A 89 -2.95 -1.44 -8.93
C LEU A 89 -1.51 -1.05 -8.61
N TYR A 90 -1.28 0.16 -8.08
CA TYR A 90 0.05 0.61 -7.69
C TYR A 90 0.62 -0.16 -6.49
N GLY A 91 -0.23 -0.61 -5.58
CA GLY A 91 0.17 -1.43 -4.44
C GLY A 91 0.65 -2.82 -4.79
N LEU A 92 0.32 -3.33 -5.99
CA LEU A 92 0.61 -4.72 -6.36
C LEU A 92 2.11 -5.03 -6.47
N LEU A 93 2.91 -4.16 -7.11
CA LEU A 93 4.30 -4.50 -7.44
C LEU A 93 5.15 -4.89 -6.23
N PRO A 94 5.24 -4.05 -5.15
CA PRO A 94 6.07 -4.44 -4.01
C PRO A 94 5.57 -5.71 -3.33
N ILE A 95 4.24 -5.94 -3.29
CA ILE A 95 3.65 -7.11 -2.66
C ILE A 95 3.94 -8.37 -3.48
N VAL A 96 3.66 -8.36 -4.80
CA VAL A 96 3.92 -9.49 -5.71
C VAL A 96 5.38 -9.88 -5.69
N ARG A 97 6.28 -8.90 -5.83
CA ARG A 97 7.72 -9.12 -5.84
C ARG A 97 8.21 -9.76 -4.53
N ASN A 98 7.79 -9.21 -3.40
CA ASN A 98 8.21 -9.73 -2.10
C ASN A 98 7.55 -11.08 -1.76
N ALA A 99 6.32 -11.34 -2.22
CA ALA A 99 5.68 -12.63 -2.08
C ALA A 99 6.43 -13.72 -2.88
N ILE A 100 6.80 -13.44 -4.14
CA ILE A 100 7.59 -14.37 -4.97
C ILE A 100 8.97 -14.62 -4.35
N VAL A 101 9.69 -13.55 -3.95
CA VAL A 101 11.02 -13.66 -3.33
C VAL A 101 10.94 -14.43 -2.00
N GLY A 102 9.96 -14.12 -1.17
CA GLY A 102 9.77 -14.80 0.11
C GLY A 102 9.47 -16.29 -0.04
N LEU A 103 8.57 -16.66 -0.96
CA LEU A 103 8.21 -18.05 -1.20
C LEU A 103 9.36 -18.85 -1.82
N ARG A 104 10.14 -18.23 -2.72
CA ARG A 104 11.34 -18.87 -3.30
C ARG A 104 12.50 -18.98 -2.31
N GLY A 105 12.55 -18.11 -1.33
CA GLY A 105 13.58 -18.08 -0.28
C GLY A 105 13.37 -19.10 0.83
N VAL A 106 12.28 -19.87 0.83
CA VAL A 106 12.07 -20.95 1.79
C VAL A 106 13.08 -22.08 1.53
N ASP A 107 13.77 -22.50 2.60
CA ASP A 107 14.78 -23.57 2.53
C ASP A 107 14.17 -24.85 1.93
N PRO A 108 14.73 -25.38 0.82
CA PRO A 108 14.28 -26.62 0.20
C PRO A 108 14.25 -27.80 1.16
N SER A 109 15.17 -27.86 2.13
CA SER A 109 15.22 -28.95 3.13
C SER A 109 13.95 -29.00 3.98
N LEU A 110 13.37 -27.85 4.32
CA LEU A 110 12.11 -27.77 5.07
C LEU A 110 10.92 -28.21 4.21
N VAL A 111 10.95 -27.87 2.91
CA VAL A 111 9.95 -28.29 1.93
C VAL A 111 9.99 -29.81 1.73
N ASP A 112 11.18 -30.40 1.66
CA ASP A 112 11.40 -31.84 1.50
C ASP A 112 11.00 -32.61 2.77
N ALA A 113 11.37 -32.11 3.95
CA ALA A 113 10.95 -32.68 5.23
C ALA A 113 9.40 -32.69 5.37
N ALA A 114 8.75 -31.58 5.04
CA ALA A 114 7.28 -31.49 5.03
C ALA A 114 6.64 -32.48 4.04
N THR A 115 7.29 -32.71 2.91
CA THR A 115 6.83 -33.71 1.92
C THR A 115 7.03 -35.14 2.45
N GLY A 116 8.17 -35.42 3.10
CA GLY A 116 8.50 -36.72 3.67
C GLY A 116 7.54 -37.18 4.75
N ILE A 117 6.98 -36.26 5.54
CA ILE A 117 5.93 -36.55 6.54
C ILE A 117 4.52 -36.57 5.94
N GLY A 118 4.37 -36.55 4.61
CA GLY A 118 3.12 -36.74 3.90
C GLY A 118 2.25 -35.48 3.73
N MET A 119 2.81 -34.27 3.89
CA MET A 119 2.04 -33.05 3.64
C MET A 119 1.69 -32.89 2.15
N SER A 120 0.40 -32.70 1.86
CA SER A 120 -0.04 -32.30 0.51
C SER A 120 0.46 -30.91 0.13
N ARG A 121 0.52 -30.61 -1.18
CA ARG A 121 0.98 -29.29 -1.68
C ARG A 121 0.26 -28.10 -1.04
N PRO A 122 -1.10 -28.05 -0.91
CA PRO A 122 -1.78 -26.94 -0.27
C PRO A 122 -1.49 -26.88 1.24
N MET A 123 -1.39 -28.02 1.91
CA MET A 123 -1.07 -28.06 3.35
C MET A 123 0.33 -27.50 3.62
N ARG A 124 1.32 -27.88 2.82
CA ARG A 124 2.70 -27.40 2.89
C ARG A 124 2.77 -25.91 2.62
N LEU A 125 2.07 -25.40 1.59
CA LEU A 125 1.99 -23.96 1.30
C LEU A 125 1.50 -23.17 2.51
N VAL A 126 0.38 -23.59 3.10
CA VAL A 126 -0.26 -22.81 4.19
C VAL A 126 0.47 -22.97 5.52
N ARG A 127 1.02 -24.17 5.84
CA ARG A 127 1.62 -24.47 7.14
C ARG A 127 3.13 -24.25 7.21
N VAL A 128 3.82 -24.23 6.07
CA VAL A 128 5.28 -24.13 6.01
C VAL A 128 5.72 -22.93 5.16
N GLU A 129 5.39 -22.94 3.88
CA GLU A 129 5.95 -21.98 2.92
C GLU A 129 5.47 -20.52 3.20
N LEU A 130 4.16 -20.29 3.37
CA LEU A 130 3.61 -18.96 3.65
C LEU A 130 4.06 -18.37 5.01
N PRO A 131 4.05 -19.13 6.12
CA PRO A 131 4.56 -18.60 7.39
C PRO A 131 6.04 -18.23 7.34
N LEU A 132 6.88 -18.98 6.63
CA LEU A 132 8.29 -18.69 6.46
C LEU A 132 8.53 -17.53 5.48
N ALA A 133 7.66 -17.36 4.47
CA ALA A 133 7.68 -16.25 3.53
C ALA A 133 7.03 -14.97 4.09
N TRP A 134 6.41 -15.03 5.28
CA TRP A 134 5.68 -13.89 5.85
C TRP A 134 6.52 -12.63 6.07
N PRO A 135 7.77 -12.69 6.57
CA PRO A 135 8.58 -11.49 6.77
C PRO A 135 8.81 -10.68 5.47
N PRO A 136 9.27 -11.27 4.34
CA PRO A 136 9.34 -10.55 3.08
C PRO A 136 7.97 -10.06 2.58
N ILE A 137 6.89 -10.84 2.71
CA ILE A 137 5.55 -10.42 2.33
C ILE A 137 5.14 -9.16 3.11
N LEU A 138 5.33 -9.16 4.43
CA LEU A 138 5.04 -8.01 5.28
C LEU A 138 5.86 -6.78 4.89
N THR A 139 7.13 -6.97 4.49
CA THR A 139 7.98 -5.91 3.95
C THR A 139 7.37 -5.31 2.67
N GLY A 140 6.89 -6.15 1.75
CA GLY A 140 6.20 -5.72 0.54
C GLY A 140 4.95 -4.89 0.84
N ILE A 141 4.13 -5.34 1.80
CA ILE A 141 2.92 -4.62 2.26
C ILE A 141 3.30 -3.25 2.83
N ARG A 142 4.31 -3.20 3.70
CA ARG A 142 4.82 -1.98 4.32
C ARG A 142 5.30 -0.96 3.28
N VAL A 143 6.13 -1.39 2.32
CA VAL A 143 6.63 -0.54 1.23
C VAL A 143 5.48 -0.03 0.36
N SER A 144 4.53 -0.88 0.00
CA SER A 144 3.34 -0.48 -0.75
C SER A 144 2.55 0.59 -0.01
N THR A 145 2.30 0.41 1.29
CA THR A 145 1.53 1.36 2.10
C THR A 145 2.21 2.74 2.12
N GLN A 146 3.53 2.79 2.35
CA GLN A 146 4.31 4.03 2.33
C GLN A 146 4.16 4.77 1.00
N MET A 147 4.29 4.04 -0.11
CA MET A 147 4.13 4.59 -1.45
C MET A 147 2.69 5.08 -1.69
N LEU A 148 1.69 4.31 -1.30
CA LEU A 148 0.29 4.66 -1.51
C LEU A 148 -0.16 5.86 -0.67
N MET A 149 0.44 6.13 0.50
CA MET A 149 0.18 7.36 1.27
C MET A 149 0.44 8.62 0.44
N GLY A 150 1.55 8.66 -0.32
CA GLY A 150 1.83 9.79 -1.22
C GLY A 150 0.92 9.82 -2.45
N ILE A 151 0.67 8.67 -3.08
CA ILE A 151 -0.15 8.60 -4.31
C ILE A 151 -1.61 8.95 -4.00
N ALA A 152 -2.14 8.55 -2.83
CA ALA A 152 -3.51 8.88 -2.41
C ALA A 152 -3.75 10.39 -2.27
N ALA A 153 -2.71 11.19 -1.97
CA ALA A 153 -2.83 12.64 -1.98
C ALA A 153 -3.18 13.18 -3.37
N ILE A 154 -2.63 12.58 -4.43
CA ILE A 154 -2.86 12.99 -5.82
C ILE A 154 -4.31 12.69 -6.26
N ALA A 155 -4.93 11.68 -5.68
CA ALA A 155 -6.31 11.32 -5.98
C ALA A 155 -7.33 12.44 -5.66
N ALA A 156 -6.99 13.35 -4.76
CA ALA A 156 -7.79 14.54 -4.45
C ALA A 156 -8.02 15.44 -5.68
N TYR A 157 -7.11 15.43 -6.67
CA TYR A 157 -7.30 16.15 -7.93
C TYR A 157 -8.52 15.65 -8.71
N ALA A 158 -8.86 14.37 -8.58
CA ALA A 158 -10.05 13.74 -9.17
C ALA A 158 -11.21 13.60 -8.18
N SER A 159 -11.31 14.50 -7.22
CA SER A 159 -12.31 14.45 -6.12
C SER A 159 -12.21 13.20 -5.24
N GLY A 160 -11.03 12.61 -5.16
CA GLY A 160 -10.74 11.52 -4.22
C GLY A 160 -10.75 11.98 -2.77
N PRO A 161 -10.95 11.06 -1.81
CA PRO A 161 -11.03 11.39 -0.39
C PRO A 161 -9.66 11.65 0.23
N GLY A 162 -9.60 12.45 1.29
CA GLY A 162 -8.47 12.54 2.20
C GLY A 162 -7.70 13.86 2.16
N LEU A 163 -6.57 13.85 2.87
CA LEU A 163 -5.71 15.02 3.15
C LEU A 163 -5.12 15.70 1.90
N GLY A 164 -5.11 15.02 0.75
CA GLY A 164 -4.74 15.62 -0.52
C GLY A 164 -5.61 16.84 -0.86
N ASN A 165 -6.87 16.87 -0.41
CA ASN A 165 -7.77 18.01 -0.62
C ASN A 165 -7.22 19.30 0.02
N GLU A 166 -6.58 19.21 1.19
CA GLU A 166 -5.95 20.38 1.82
C GLU A 166 -4.76 20.87 0.98
N ILE A 167 -3.93 19.97 0.45
CA ILE A 167 -2.79 20.34 -0.40
C ILE A 167 -3.28 21.05 -1.65
N PHE A 168 -4.24 20.47 -2.38
CA PHE A 168 -4.75 21.07 -3.62
C PHE A 168 -5.52 22.36 -3.41
N ARG A 169 -6.28 22.50 -2.29
CA ARG A 169 -6.91 23.77 -1.90
C ARG A 169 -5.84 24.85 -1.64
N GLY A 170 -4.76 24.50 -0.95
CA GLY A 170 -3.64 25.41 -0.72
C GLY A 170 -2.98 25.87 -2.02
N ILE A 171 -2.71 24.94 -2.94
CA ILE A 171 -2.14 25.23 -4.25
C ILE A 171 -3.08 26.11 -5.08
N ALA A 172 -4.38 25.82 -5.09
CA ALA A 172 -5.38 26.58 -5.81
C ALA A 172 -5.58 28.00 -5.26
N SER A 173 -5.25 28.22 -3.97
CA SER A 173 -5.37 29.52 -3.29
C SER A 173 -4.03 30.24 -3.10
N LEU A 174 -3.04 29.97 -3.97
CA LEU A 174 -1.74 30.66 -3.91
C LEU A 174 -1.92 32.17 -3.89
N GLY A 175 -1.19 32.83 -2.96
CA GLY A 175 -1.34 34.25 -2.69
C GLY A 175 -2.31 34.58 -1.53
N SER A 176 -3.14 33.64 -1.08
CA SER A 176 -3.93 33.81 0.15
C SER A 176 -3.07 33.61 1.40
N LYS A 177 -3.48 34.26 2.51
CA LYS A 177 -2.78 34.17 3.82
C LYS A 177 -2.68 32.72 4.36
N ASN A 178 -3.57 31.84 3.94
CA ASN A 178 -3.66 30.48 4.46
C ASN A 178 -3.17 29.39 3.48
N ALA A 179 -2.79 29.75 2.27
CA ALA A 179 -2.35 28.77 1.24
C ALA A 179 -1.23 27.86 1.76
N LEU A 180 -0.19 28.43 2.35
CA LEU A 180 0.92 27.67 2.90
C LEU A 180 0.48 26.79 4.08
N ASN A 181 -0.39 27.29 4.95
CA ASN A 181 -0.90 26.52 6.09
C ASN A 181 -1.69 25.30 5.65
N GLN A 182 -2.48 25.41 4.57
CA GLN A 182 -3.22 24.28 3.96
C GLN A 182 -2.28 23.22 3.43
N VAL A 183 -1.29 23.61 2.62
CA VAL A 183 -0.30 22.68 2.06
C VAL A 183 0.46 21.97 3.19
N LEU A 184 0.92 22.73 4.19
CA LEU A 184 1.64 22.16 5.33
C LEU A 184 0.77 21.20 6.14
N ALA A 185 -0.47 21.57 6.44
CA ALA A 185 -1.38 20.73 7.22
C ALA A 185 -1.67 19.40 6.50
N GLY A 186 -1.97 19.45 5.20
CA GLY A 186 -2.18 18.25 4.40
C GLY A 186 -0.93 17.36 4.33
N THR A 187 0.24 17.96 4.04
CA THR A 187 1.50 17.23 3.91
C THR A 187 1.94 16.60 5.23
N LEU A 188 1.95 17.38 6.32
CA LEU A 188 2.33 16.87 7.64
C LEU A 188 1.35 15.80 8.14
N GLY A 189 0.06 15.98 7.87
CA GLY A 189 -0.96 14.99 8.19
C GLY A 189 -0.70 13.64 7.49
N ILE A 190 -0.34 13.65 6.21
CA ILE A 190 0.01 12.43 5.46
C ILE A 190 1.27 11.78 6.03
N ILE A 191 2.29 12.58 6.37
CA ILE A 191 3.53 12.06 6.98
C ILE A 191 3.22 11.38 8.33
N VAL A 192 2.40 12.01 9.17
CA VAL A 192 1.98 11.43 10.46
C VAL A 192 1.23 10.12 10.25
N LEU A 193 0.29 10.06 9.30
CA LEU A 193 -0.41 8.82 8.96
C LEU A 193 0.56 7.74 8.47
N ALA A 194 1.50 8.08 7.58
CA ALA A 194 2.50 7.15 7.09
C ALA A 194 3.33 6.55 8.24
N LEU A 195 3.76 7.38 9.20
CA LEU A 195 4.50 6.93 10.38
C LEU A 195 3.66 6.05 11.31
N LEU A 196 2.36 6.35 11.47
CA LEU A 196 1.45 5.52 12.27
C LEU A 196 1.24 4.14 11.64
N PHE A 197 1.04 4.07 10.33
CA PHE A 197 0.97 2.80 9.61
C PHE A 197 2.29 2.03 9.69
N ASP A 198 3.42 2.72 9.56
CA ASP A 198 4.73 2.10 9.69
C ASP A 198 4.93 1.47 11.06
N ALA A 199 4.61 2.20 12.13
CA ALA A 199 4.65 1.70 13.50
C ALA A 199 3.71 0.49 13.70
N ALA A 200 2.51 0.53 13.09
CA ALA A 200 1.58 -0.59 13.12
C ALA A 200 2.17 -1.84 12.46
N TYR A 201 2.83 -1.70 11.28
CA TYR A 201 3.49 -2.83 10.61
C TYR A 201 4.69 -3.37 11.40
N VAL A 202 5.46 -2.52 12.07
CA VAL A 202 6.52 -2.96 12.99
C VAL A 202 5.93 -3.79 14.14
N LEU A 203 4.79 -3.35 14.70
CA LEU A 203 4.10 -4.09 15.75
C LEU A 203 3.55 -5.42 15.22
N ILE A 204 2.89 -5.43 14.06
CA ILE A 204 2.42 -6.67 13.40
C ILE A 204 3.58 -7.63 13.19
N GLY A 205 4.72 -7.15 12.68
CA GLY A 205 5.91 -7.97 12.50
C GLY A 205 6.43 -8.56 13.82
N ARG A 206 6.44 -7.77 14.90
CA ARG A 206 6.82 -8.27 16.23
C ARG A 206 5.88 -9.33 16.79
N LEU A 207 4.61 -9.27 16.46
CA LEU A 207 3.58 -10.20 16.94
C LEU A 207 3.48 -11.46 16.08
N THR A 208 3.70 -11.35 14.77
CA THR A 208 3.45 -12.43 13.81
C THR A 208 4.70 -13.19 13.38
N ILE A 209 5.90 -12.57 13.48
CA ILE A 209 7.15 -13.24 13.11
C ILE A 209 7.75 -13.94 14.33
N PRO A 210 7.90 -15.28 14.31
CA PRO A 210 8.53 -16.03 15.38
C PRO A 210 9.98 -15.57 15.65
N ARG A 211 10.41 -15.64 16.92
CA ARG A 211 11.75 -15.17 17.33
C ARG A 211 12.90 -15.83 16.57
N GLY A 212 12.74 -17.06 16.11
CA GLY A 212 13.78 -17.84 15.41
C GLY A 212 14.03 -17.42 13.96
N ILE A 213 13.15 -16.61 13.34
CA ILE A 213 13.28 -16.12 11.95
C ILE A 213 13.28 -14.60 11.86
N ARG A 214 13.41 -13.89 13.00
CA ARG A 214 13.59 -12.43 13.01
C ARG A 214 15.01 -12.10 12.59
N VAL A 215 15.14 -11.35 11.52
CA VAL A 215 16.40 -10.70 11.09
C VAL A 215 16.49 -9.31 11.67
#